data_f7c02c03129254fcdeede493a1ab5e23
#
_entry.id   f7c02c03129254fcdeede493a1ab5e23
#
_cell.length_a   1.000
_cell.length_b   1.000
_cell.length_c   1.000
_cell.angle_alpha   90.00
_cell.angle_beta   90.00
_cell.angle_gamma   90.00
#
_symmetry.space_group_name_H-M   'P 1'
#
loop_
_entity.id
_entity.type
_entity.pdbx_description
1 polymer ?
#
loop_
_entity_poly.entity_id
_entity_poly.type
_entity_poly.pdbx_seq_one_letter_code
_entity_poly.pdbx_strand_id
1 'polypeptide(L)'
;MTRLVYFSSVSGNTKRFVEKLGMPARRIPLYAKEEPLVVDEDYVLLVPTYGGGNGRGAVPKQVIKFLNDERNRQHIRGVIGAGNTNFGEAYCLAGDIISAKCQVPHMYKFELFGTPRDVTRVHDGLEEFWRH
;
A
#
# COMPACT_ATOMS: atom_id res chain seq x y z
N MET A 1 -15.78 -9.21 -3.06
CA MET A 1 -15.55 -8.08 -2.16
C MET A 1 -14.07 -7.72 -2.17
N THR A 2 -13.73 -6.48 -2.49
CA THR A 2 -12.33 -6.07 -2.61
C THR A 2 -11.92 -5.32 -1.35
N ARG A 3 -11.05 -5.93 -0.56
CA ARG A 3 -10.56 -5.34 0.70
C ARG A 3 -9.08 -5.01 0.67
N LEU A 4 -8.49 -5.00 -0.53
CA LEU A 4 -7.10 -4.61 -0.75
C LEU A 4 -7.07 -3.53 -1.81
N VAL A 5 -6.44 -2.40 -1.47
CA VAL A 5 -6.22 -1.30 -2.40
C VAL A 5 -4.71 -1.10 -2.49
N TYR A 6 -4.18 -0.89 -3.68
CA TYR A 6 -2.74 -0.72 -3.84
C TYR A 6 -2.40 0.36 -4.83
N PHE A 7 -1.18 0.88 -4.71
CA PHE A 7 -0.58 1.75 -5.70
C PHE A 7 0.69 1.09 -6.24
N SER A 8 0.87 1.12 -7.55
CA SER A 8 2.08 0.65 -8.18
C SER A 8 2.56 1.67 -9.20
N SER A 9 3.85 1.96 -9.18
CA SER A 9 4.48 2.86 -10.14
C SER A 9 4.63 2.19 -11.51
N VAL A 10 5.24 2.92 -12.45
CA VAL A 10 5.52 2.43 -13.80
C VAL A 10 6.37 1.15 -13.77
N SER A 11 7.28 1.03 -12.79
CA SER A 11 8.12 -0.17 -12.65
C SER A 11 7.32 -1.44 -12.39
N GLY A 12 6.14 -1.32 -11.77
CA GLY A 12 5.24 -2.44 -11.58
C GLY A 12 5.61 -3.43 -10.50
N ASN A 13 6.57 -3.12 -9.63
CA ASN A 13 7.00 -4.04 -8.57
C ASN A 13 5.86 -4.39 -7.61
N THR A 14 5.12 -3.37 -7.16
CA THR A 14 3.99 -3.57 -6.25
C THR A 14 2.86 -4.34 -6.94
N LYS A 15 2.60 -4.02 -8.20
CA LYS A 15 1.58 -4.72 -8.99
C LYS A 15 1.90 -6.21 -9.09
N ARG A 16 3.17 -6.55 -9.35
CA ARG A 16 3.59 -7.96 -9.43
C ARG A 16 3.37 -8.68 -8.11
N PHE A 17 3.65 -8.01 -6.99
CA PHE A 17 3.41 -8.57 -5.67
C PHE A 17 1.92 -8.87 -5.46
N VAL A 18 1.06 -7.90 -5.78
CA VAL A 18 -0.38 -8.05 -5.64
C VAL A 18 -0.91 -9.18 -6.51
N GLU A 19 -0.40 -9.31 -7.74
CA GLU A 19 -0.78 -10.42 -8.62
C GLU A 19 -0.45 -11.78 -8.03
N LYS A 20 0.71 -11.89 -7.36
CA LYS A 20 1.11 -13.12 -6.69
C LYS A 20 0.24 -13.46 -5.48
N LEU A 21 -0.36 -12.46 -4.84
CA LEU A 21 -1.28 -12.71 -3.74
C LEU A 21 -2.53 -13.44 -4.19
N GLY A 22 -2.97 -13.22 -5.44
CA GLY A 22 -4.16 -13.87 -5.97
C GLY A 22 -5.46 -13.42 -5.33
N MET A 23 -5.46 -12.29 -4.65
CA MET A 23 -6.63 -11.73 -3.99
C MET A 23 -7.23 -10.61 -4.83
N PRO A 24 -8.57 -10.40 -4.77
CA PRO A 24 -9.17 -9.24 -5.43
C PRO A 24 -8.54 -7.96 -4.87
N ALA A 25 -8.15 -7.05 -5.76
CA ALA A 25 -7.50 -5.81 -5.37
C ALA A 25 -7.87 -4.70 -6.34
N ARG A 26 -7.94 -3.46 -5.84
CA ARG A 26 -8.22 -2.29 -6.67
C ARG A 26 -6.99 -1.40 -6.70
N ARG A 27 -6.64 -0.93 -7.89
CA ARG A 27 -5.47 -0.10 -8.10
C ARG A 27 -5.81 1.38 -8.04
N ILE A 28 -5.04 2.15 -7.29
CA ILE A 28 -5.10 3.60 -7.34
C ILE A 28 -4.57 4.04 -8.71
N PRO A 29 -5.28 4.93 -9.43
CA PRO A 29 -4.85 5.36 -10.77
C PRO A 29 -3.44 5.93 -10.77
N LEU A 30 -2.65 5.55 -11.77
CA LEU A 30 -1.27 6.02 -11.93
C LEU A 30 -1.23 7.42 -12.53
N TYR A 31 -2.13 7.71 -13.47
CA TYR A 31 -2.14 8.97 -14.22
C TYR A 31 -3.29 9.87 -13.77
N ALA A 32 -3.00 11.20 -13.69
CA ALA A 32 -3.98 12.17 -13.21
C ALA A 32 -5.23 12.24 -14.09
N LYS A 33 -5.12 11.88 -15.36
CA LYS A 33 -6.25 11.90 -16.31
C LYS A 33 -7.22 10.74 -16.12
N GLU A 34 -6.81 9.72 -15.36
CA GLU A 34 -7.69 8.61 -15.08
C GLU A 34 -8.73 8.99 -14.02
N GLU A 35 -9.88 8.32 -14.05
CA GLU A 35 -10.93 8.57 -13.08
C GLU A 35 -10.44 8.22 -11.67
N PRO A 36 -10.62 9.11 -10.67
CA PRO A 36 -10.20 8.83 -9.30
C PRO A 36 -10.91 7.61 -8.73
N LEU A 37 -10.17 6.80 -7.98
CA LEU A 37 -10.73 5.67 -7.27
C LEU A 37 -11.42 6.15 -6.00
N VAL A 38 -12.67 5.73 -5.80
CA VAL A 38 -13.40 5.94 -4.54
C VAL A 38 -13.88 4.58 -4.05
N VAL A 39 -13.61 4.27 -2.80
CA VAL A 39 -14.01 2.99 -2.20
C VAL A 39 -15.11 3.20 -1.17
N ASP A 40 -15.96 2.20 -1.00
CA ASP A 40 -17.10 2.27 -0.09
C ASP A 40 -17.10 1.13 0.94
N GLU A 41 -16.00 0.44 1.08
CA GLU A 41 -15.83 -0.62 2.08
C GLU A 41 -14.43 -0.59 2.68
N ASP A 42 -14.29 -1.18 3.87
CA ASP A 42 -13.02 -1.20 4.59
C ASP A 42 -11.94 -1.93 3.78
N TYR A 43 -10.71 -1.42 3.84
CA TYR A 43 -9.60 -1.95 3.06
C TYR A 43 -8.28 -1.82 3.79
N VAL A 44 -7.31 -2.61 3.34
CA VAL A 44 -5.89 -2.46 3.69
C VAL A 44 -5.19 -1.86 2.48
N LEU A 45 -4.34 -0.86 2.70
CA LEU A 45 -3.59 -0.18 1.65
C LEU A 45 -2.19 -0.76 1.53
N LEU A 46 -1.80 -1.12 0.31
CA LEU A 46 -0.46 -1.60 0.01
C LEU A 46 0.26 -0.55 -0.83
N VAL A 47 1.38 -0.03 -0.35
CA VAL A 47 2.00 1.17 -0.93
C VAL A 47 3.53 1.06 -0.96
N PRO A 48 4.16 1.48 -2.09
CA PRO A 48 5.61 1.59 -2.16
C PRO A 48 6.09 2.89 -1.51
N THR A 49 7.37 2.96 -1.19
CA THR A 49 8.02 4.17 -0.71
C THR A 49 8.85 4.78 -1.83
N TYR A 50 8.66 6.08 -2.06
CA TYR A 50 9.42 6.83 -3.07
C TYR A 50 10.55 7.63 -2.40
N GLY A 51 11.41 8.21 -3.24
CA GLY A 51 12.44 9.14 -2.81
C GLY A 51 13.81 8.51 -2.63
N GLY A 52 14.79 9.35 -2.36
CA GLY A 52 16.20 8.98 -2.29
C GLY A 52 16.74 8.73 -0.90
N GLY A 53 15.89 8.32 0.06
CA GLY A 53 16.33 7.96 1.40
C GLY A 53 16.30 9.10 2.41
N ASN A 54 15.86 10.30 2.02
CA ASN A 54 15.77 11.45 2.92
C ASN A 54 14.33 11.68 3.46
N GLY A 55 13.40 10.83 3.11
CA GLY A 55 12.02 10.92 3.56
C GLY A 55 11.11 11.85 2.79
N ARG A 56 11.66 12.75 1.99
CA ARG A 56 10.85 13.66 1.19
C ARG A 56 10.20 12.92 0.03
N GLY A 57 8.90 13.13 -0.16
CA GLY A 57 8.18 12.50 -1.23
C GLY A 57 8.05 10.98 -1.05
N ALA A 58 8.20 10.47 0.17
CA ALA A 58 8.11 9.04 0.45
C ALA A 58 6.75 8.47 0.03
N VAL A 59 5.66 9.20 0.32
CA VAL A 59 4.32 8.77 -0.08
C VAL A 59 4.06 9.25 -1.49
N PRO A 60 3.71 8.35 -2.43
CA PRO A 60 3.40 8.76 -3.79
C PRO A 60 2.26 9.77 -3.84
N LYS A 61 2.33 10.74 -4.76
CA LYS A 61 1.30 11.79 -4.90
C LYS A 61 -0.10 11.22 -5.10
N GLN A 62 -0.19 10.15 -5.86
CA GLN A 62 -1.46 9.50 -6.16
C GLN A 62 -2.09 8.91 -4.89
N VAL A 63 -1.26 8.40 -3.99
CA VAL A 63 -1.72 7.86 -2.71
C VAL A 63 -2.19 8.99 -1.80
N ILE A 64 -1.44 10.11 -1.78
CA ILE A 64 -1.84 11.30 -1.00
C ILE A 64 -3.21 11.78 -1.47
N LYS A 65 -3.40 11.91 -2.78
CA LYS A 65 -4.67 12.34 -3.36
C LYS A 65 -5.81 11.39 -2.98
N PHE A 66 -5.56 10.09 -3.05
CA PHE A 66 -6.54 9.07 -2.69
C PHE A 66 -6.96 9.20 -1.22
N LEU A 67 -6.01 9.36 -0.31
CA LEU A 67 -6.28 9.46 1.13
C LEU A 67 -6.81 10.82 1.56
N ASN A 68 -6.61 11.87 0.76
CA ASN A 68 -7.20 13.18 1.04
C ASN A 68 -8.71 13.20 0.80
N ASP A 69 -9.22 12.25 0.04
CA ASP A 69 -10.66 12.07 -0.11
C ASP A 69 -11.18 11.34 1.13
N GLU A 70 -12.01 12.03 1.90
CA GLU A 70 -12.54 11.49 3.16
C GLU A 70 -13.32 10.19 2.94
N ARG A 71 -13.97 10.03 1.79
CA ARG A 71 -14.70 8.81 1.47
C ARG A 71 -13.79 7.59 1.45
N ASN A 72 -12.52 7.79 1.07
CA ASN A 72 -11.50 6.74 1.07
C ASN A 72 -10.86 6.60 2.45
N ARG A 73 -10.48 7.73 3.05
CA ARG A 73 -9.75 7.74 4.33
C ARG A 73 -10.53 7.09 5.46
N GLN A 74 -11.85 7.24 5.48
CA GLN A 74 -12.67 6.67 6.55
C GLN A 74 -12.68 5.14 6.58
N HIS A 75 -12.28 4.49 5.49
CA HIS A 75 -12.33 3.04 5.36
C HIS A 75 -10.98 2.33 5.52
N ILE A 76 -9.88 3.08 5.65
CA ILE A 76 -8.56 2.45 5.80
C ILE A 76 -8.47 1.74 7.16
N ARG A 77 -8.01 0.48 7.16
CA ARG A 77 -7.88 -0.32 8.40
C ARG A 77 -6.48 -0.80 8.65
N GLY A 78 -5.59 -0.67 7.70
CA GLY A 78 -4.19 -1.04 7.86
C GLY A 78 -3.39 -0.65 6.63
N VAL A 79 -2.07 -0.73 6.74
CA VAL A 79 -1.17 -0.43 5.63
C VAL A 79 -0.04 -1.46 5.57
N ILE A 80 0.32 -1.85 4.35
CA ILE A 80 1.45 -2.72 4.08
C ILE A 80 2.43 -1.91 3.23
N GLY A 81 3.69 -1.84 3.66
CA GLY A 81 4.70 -1.04 2.99
C GLY A 81 5.66 -1.86 2.16
N ALA A 82 5.96 -1.39 0.96
CA ALA A 82 7.04 -1.90 0.13
C ALA A 82 8.14 -0.84 0.06
N GLY A 83 9.39 -1.27 0.00
CA GLY A 83 10.50 -0.33 -0.02
C GLY A 83 11.78 -0.95 -0.54
N ASN A 84 12.89 -0.23 -0.30
CA ASN A 84 14.22 -0.69 -0.67
C ASN A 84 15.12 -0.53 0.55
N THR A 85 15.71 -1.62 1.02
CA THR A 85 16.56 -1.61 2.22
C THR A 85 17.78 -0.70 2.08
N ASN A 86 18.18 -0.37 0.85
CA ASN A 86 19.26 0.59 0.60
C ASN A 86 18.94 2.01 1.09
N PHE A 87 17.67 2.29 1.38
CA PHE A 87 17.26 3.60 1.89
C PHE A 87 17.42 3.71 3.42
N GLY A 88 17.87 2.66 4.10
CA GLY A 88 18.10 2.71 5.54
C GLY A 88 16.84 3.05 6.32
N GLU A 89 16.89 4.16 7.07
CA GLU A 89 15.76 4.59 7.91
C GLU A 89 14.50 4.92 7.11
N ALA A 90 14.64 5.20 5.81
CA ALA A 90 13.50 5.47 4.95
C ALA A 90 12.87 4.20 4.39
N TYR A 91 13.35 3.02 4.76
CA TYR A 91 12.78 1.74 4.31
C TYR A 91 11.31 1.65 4.73
N CYS A 92 10.43 1.48 3.74
CA CYS A 92 8.98 1.43 3.92
C CYS A 92 8.39 2.64 4.66
N LEU A 93 9.05 3.80 4.56
CA LEU A 93 8.64 5.01 5.26
C LEU A 93 7.23 5.47 4.88
N ALA A 94 6.80 5.26 3.62
CA ALA A 94 5.44 5.64 3.22
C ALA A 94 4.40 4.94 4.09
N GLY A 95 4.60 3.65 4.38
CA GLY A 95 3.72 2.90 5.26
C GLY A 95 3.73 3.45 6.69
N ASP A 96 4.90 3.82 7.20
CA ASP A 96 5.03 4.41 8.54
C ASP A 96 4.28 5.73 8.62
N ILE A 97 4.42 6.59 7.61
CA ILE A 97 3.74 7.89 7.57
C ILE A 97 2.22 7.71 7.56
N ILE A 98 1.72 6.83 6.71
CA ILE A 98 0.29 6.57 6.58
C ILE A 98 -0.25 5.95 7.87
N SER A 99 0.46 4.99 8.44
CA SER A 99 0.10 4.35 9.70
C SER A 99 -0.10 5.39 10.80
N ALA A 100 0.85 6.32 10.92
CA ALA A 100 0.78 7.37 11.95
C ALA A 100 -0.37 8.34 11.70
N LYS A 101 -0.54 8.81 10.47
CA LYS A 101 -1.57 9.81 10.14
C LYS A 101 -2.99 9.26 10.18
N CYS A 102 -3.17 8.02 9.76
CA CYS A 102 -4.49 7.40 9.72
C CYS A 102 -4.80 6.58 10.97
N GLN A 103 -3.84 6.45 11.88
CA GLN A 103 -3.97 5.70 13.13
C GLN A 103 -4.40 4.25 12.87
N VAL A 104 -3.70 3.59 11.96
CA VAL A 104 -3.92 2.19 11.60
C VAL A 104 -2.60 1.43 11.70
N PRO A 105 -2.63 0.10 11.89
CA PRO A 105 -1.38 -0.66 12.02
C PRO A 105 -0.61 -0.72 10.70
N HIS A 106 0.72 -0.67 10.81
CA HIS A 106 1.61 -0.99 9.70
C HIS A 106 1.84 -2.50 9.75
N MET A 107 1.07 -3.23 8.98
CA MET A 107 0.92 -4.67 9.14
C MET A 107 2.11 -5.50 8.68
N TYR A 108 2.81 -5.05 7.64
CA TYR A 108 3.93 -5.79 7.08
C TYR A 108 4.81 -4.88 6.24
N LYS A 109 6.10 -5.22 6.14
CA LYS A 109 7.08 -4.52 5.31
C LYS A 109 7.80 -5.55 4.44
N PHE A 110 8.00 -5.23 3.15
CA PHE A 110 8.76 -6.11 2.27
C PHE A 110 9.59 -5.29 1.29
N GLU A 111 10.62 -5.92 0.74
CA GLU A 111 11.54 -5.24 -0.18
C GLU A 111 11.16 -5.48 -1.64
N LEU A 112 11.11 -4.40 -2.42
CA LEU A 112 10.88 -4.41 -3.88
C LEU A 112 9.58 -5.14 -4.24
N PHE A 113 9.67 -6.25 -4.98
CA PHE A 113 8.50 -7.03 -5.39
C PHE A 113 8.24 -8.24 -4.47
N GLY A 114 8.97 -8.31 -3.34
CA GLY A 114 8.77 -9.35 -2.33
C GLY A 114 9.31 -10.72 -2.73
N THR A 115 9.49 -11.56 -1.71
CA THR A 115 9.87 -12.97 -1.88
C THR A 115 8.62 -13.84 -1.83
N PRO A 116 8.69 -15.12 -2.25
CA PRO A 116 7.56 -16.04 -2.06
C PRO A 116 7.11 -16.14 -0.60
N ARG A 117 8.02 -16.02 0.35
CA ARG A 117 7.71 -16.01 1.78
C ARG A 117 6.89 -14.75 2.14
N ASP A 118 7.26 -13.60 1.60
CA ASP A 118 6.50 -12.36 1.81
C ASP A 118 5.08 -12.50 1.30
N VAL A 119 4.91 -13.07 0.10
CA VAL A 119 3.59 -13.30 -0.49
C VAL A 119 2.74 -14.17 0.44
N THR A 120 3.29 -15.29 0.92
CA THR A 120 2.56 -16.20 1.81
C THR A 120 2.18 -15.51 3.12
N ARG A 121 3.11 -14.77 3.72
CA ARG A 121 2.85 -14.08 4.99
C ARG A 121 1.79 -12.99 4.86
N VAL A 122 1.84 -12.22 3.79
CA VAL A 122 0.85 -11.17 3.56
C VAL A 122 -0.52 -11.79 3.26
N HIS A 123 -0.56 -12.82 2.43
CA HIS A 123 -1.81 -13.52 2.12
C HIS A 123 -2.47 -14.05 3.39
N ASP A 124 -1.72 -14.79 4.19
CA ASP A 124 -2.25 -15.40 5.41
C ASP A 124 -2.62 -14.34 6.45
N GLY A 125 -1.80 -13.29 6.56
CA GLY A 125 -2.07 -12.18 7.47
C GLY A 125 -3.35 -11.42 7.12
N LEU A 126 -3.60 -11.20 5.83
CA LEU A 126 -4.83 -10.54 5.37
C LEU A 126 -6.05 -11.41 5.61
N GLU A 127 -5.95 -12.70 5.35
CA GLU A 127 -7.06 -13.61 5.64
C GLU A 127 -7.41 -13.61 7.12
N GLU A 128 -6.40 -13.67 7.98
CA GLU A 128 -6.59 -13.64 9.43
C GLU A 128 -7.19 -12.30 9.87
N PHE A 129 -6.67 -11.20 9.32
CA PHE A 129 -7.14 -9.85 9.66
C PHE A 129 -8.63 -9.68 9.35
N TRP A 130 -9.06 -10.10 8.17
CA TRP A 130 -10.46 -9.94 7.76
C TRP A 130 -11.40 -10.95 8.39
N ARG A 131 -10.88 -11.99 9.01
CA ARG A 131 -11.67 -12.97 9.71
C ARG A 131 -12.19 -12.43 11.06
N HIS A 132 -11.48 -11.46 11.59
CA HIS A 132 -11.82 -10.79 12.84
C HIS A 132 -12.29 -9.37 12.56
#